data_452e045418a1b048ae39b87c60250ec5
#
_entry.id   452e045418a1b048ae39b87c60250ec5
#
_cell.length_a   1.000
_cell.length_b   1.000
_cell.length_c   1.000
_cell.angle_alpha   90.00
_cell.angle_beta   90.00
_cell.angle_gamma   90.00
#
_symmetry.space_group_name_H-M   'P 1'
#
loop_
_entity.id
_entity.type
_entity.pdbx_description
1 polymer ?
#
loop_
_entity_poly.entity_id
_entity_poly.type
_entity_poly.pdbx_seq_one_letter_code
_entity_poly.pdbx_strand_id
1 'polypeptide(L)'
;IECSLKGELKMNASVAIQVLPKVSSDEEVIRIVDEVIAYIKSTGLNYYVGPCETSIEGDYDQLMDIVKECQKIAVEAGAKSVSAYVKINYRPEGDILTIEKKVTKHHI
;
A
#
# COMPACT_ATOMS: atom_id res chain seq x y z
N ILE A 1 17.23 0.71 -19.15
CA ILE A 1 18.08 0.57 -18.13
C ILE A 1 18.12 1.67 -17.23
N GLU A 2 18.62 2.73 -17.63
CA GLU A 2 18.48 3.78 -16.79
C GLU A 2 17.10 4.11 -16.55
N CYS A 3 16.23 3.66 -17.39
CA CYS A 3 14.85 3.81 -17.15
C CYS A 3 14.40 3.13 -15.91
N SER A 4 14.84 1.91 -15.73
CA SER A 4 14.38 1.21 -14.58
C SER A 4 14.95 1.83 -13.33
N LEU A 5 16.18 2.30 -13.39
CA LEU A 5 16.72 2.98 -12.27
C LEU A 5 15.94 4.21 -11.93
N LYS A 6 15.57 4.96 -12.94
CA LYS A 6 14.79 6.13 -12.72
C LYS A 6 13.44 5.79 -12.17
N GLY A 7 12.85 4.71 -12.64
CA GLY A 7 11.59 4.27 -12.10
C GLY A 7 11.69 3.98 -10.63
N GLU A 8 12.79 3.33 -10.23
CA GLU A 8 12.96 3.01 -8.83
C GLU A 8 13.13 4.25 -7.99
N LEU A 9 13.65 5.33 -8.57
CA LEU A 9 13.84 6.55 -7.82
C LEU A 9 12.65 7.47 -7.88
N LYS A 10 11.63 7.13 -8.68
CA LYS A 10 10.45 7.96 -8.74
C LYS A 10 9.69 7.90 -7.44
N MET A 11 9.33 9.07 -6.96
CA MET A 11 8.59 9.19 -5.72
C MET A 11 7.46 10.16 -5.98
N ASN A 12 6.66 9.89 -7.02
CA ASN A 12 5.64 10.84 -7.45
C ASN A 12 4.26 10.52 -6.92
N ALA A 13 4.12 9.49 -6.10
CA ALA A 13 2.81 9.13 -5.57
C ALA A 13 2.92 8.43 -4.24
N SER A 14 1.83 8.47 -3.51
CA SER A 14 1.66 7.64 -2.32
C SER A 14 0.23 7.19 -2.27
N VAL A 15 0.00 6.03 -1.69
CA VAL A 15 -1.35 5.53 -1.43
C VAL A 15 -1.43 5.12 0.03
N ALA A 16 -2.62 5.27 0.60
CA ALA A 16 -2.92 4.72 1.91
C ALA A 16 -4.10 3.81 1.69
N ILE A 17 -3.92 2.53 1.97
CA ILE A 17 -4.94 1.54 1.65
C ILE A 17 -5.40 0.82 2.92
N GLN A 18 -6.73 0.75 3.08
CA GLN A 18 -7.35 -0.05 4.12
C GLN A 18 -8.16 -1.13 3.44
N VAL A 19 -7.79 -2.38 3.70
CA VAL A 19 -8.44 -3.54 3.08
C VAL A 19 -9.40 -4.13 4.10
N LEU A 20 -10.66 -4.29 3.69
CA LEU A 20 -11.72 -4.80 4.56
C LEU A 20 -12.29 -6.07 3.93
N PRO A 21 -11.69 -7.23 4.25
CA PRO A 21 -12.16 -8.49 3.67
C PRO A 21 -13.48 -8.92 4.33
N LYS A 22 -14.39 -9.47 3.53
CA LYS A 22 -15.66 -9.95 4.02
C LYS A 22 -15.49 -11.41 4.44
N VAL A 23 -15.36 -11.62 5.72
CA VAL A 23 -15.14 -12.95 6.29
C VAL A 23 -15.93 -13.08 7.57
N SER A 24 -15.87 -14.28 8.20
CA SER A 24 -16.76 -14.63 9.29
C SER A 24 -16.20 -14.34 10.69
N SER A 25 -14.92 -13.98 10.82
CA SER A 25 -14.36 -13.79 12.16
C SER A 25 -13.23 -12.79 12.09
N ASP A 26 -12.91 -12.23 13.27
CA ASP A 26 -11.80 -11.28 13.38
C ASP A 26 -10.47 -11.98 13.08
N GLU A 27 -10.33 -13.25 13.45
CA GLU A 27 -9.12 -14.00 13.16
C GLU A 27 -8.89 -14.10 11.68
N GLU A 28 -9.96 -14.31 10.90
CA GLU A 28 -9.85 -14.38 9.45
C GLU A 28 -9.48 -13.02 8.87
N VAL A 29 -10.00 -11.94 9.41
CA VAL A 29 -9.62 -10.60 8.98
C VAL A 29 -8.12 -10.41 9.16
N ILE A 30 -7.63 -10.73 10.35
CA ILE A 30 -6.21 -10.54 10.67
C ILE A 30 -5.35 -11.40 9.75
N ARG A 31 -5.73 -12.65 9.53
CA ARG A 31 -4.96 -13.54 8.67
C ARG A 31 -4.85 -13.00 7.26
N ILE A 32 -5.96 -12.54 6.71
CA ILE A 32 -5.98 -12.05 5.33
C ILE A 32 -5.23 -10.74 5.22
N VAL A 33 -5.42 -9.83 6.17
CA VAL A 33 -4.71 -8.55 6.14
C VAL A 33 -3.20 -8.79 6.26
N ASP A 34 -2.79 -9.77 7.06
CA ASP A 34 -1.38 -10.10 7.17
C ASP A 34 -0.81 -10.57 5.82
N GLU A 35 -1.57 -11.31 5.03
CA GLU A 35 -1.11 -11.71 3.71
C GLU A 35 -0.99 -10.52 2.77
N VAL A 36 -1.91 -9.58 2.86
CA VAL A 36 -1.83 -8.36 2.06
C VAL A 36 -0.58 -7.56 2.45
N ILE A 37 -0.33 -7.43 3.74
CA ILE A 37 0.85 -6.70 4.22
C ILE A 37 2.13 -7.40 3.78
N ALA A 38 2.16 -8.74 3.83
CA ALA A 38 3.32 -9.49 3.36
C ALA A 38 3.60 -9.23 1.88
N TYR A 39 2.54 -9.13 1.08
CA TYR A 39 2.70 -8.79 -0.32
C TYR A 39 3.27 -7.38 -0.47
N ILE A 40 2.74 -6.41 0.26
CA ILE A 40 3.23 -5.03 0.20
C ILE A 40 4.72 -5.01 0.53
N LYS A 41 5.11 -5.72 1.58
CA LYS A 41 6.51 -5.80 1.97
C LYS A 41 7.36 -6.37 0.84
N SER A 42 6.84 -7.35 0.11
CA SER A 42 7.59 -8.01 -0.95
C SER A 42 7.85 -7.10 -2.14
N THR A 43 7.12 -5.98 -2.26
CA THR A 43 7.32 -5.07 -3.39
C THR A 43 8.62 -4.28 -3.28
N GLY A 44 9.20 -4.22 -2.08
CA GLY A 44 10.42 -3.46 -1.86
C GLY A 44 10.23 -1.97 -1.74
N LEU A 45 9.00 -1.47 -1.89
CA LEU A 45 8.74 -0.05 -1.74
C LEU A 45 8.69 0.32 -0.27
N ASN A 46 8.89 1.61 0.01
CA ASN A 46 8.80 2.10 1.37
C ASN A 46 7.34 2.10 1.82
N TYR A 47 7.07 1.55 2.99
CA TYR A 47 5.71 1.45 3.49
C TYR A 47 5.68 1.64 4.99
N TYR A 48 4.49 1.94 5.50
CA TYR A 48 4.27 2.14 6.94
C TYR A 48 2.91 1.56 7.30
N VAL A 49 2.91 0.55 8.17
CA VAL A 49 1.67 -0.09 8.60
C VAL A 49 1.11 0.71 9.78
N GLY A 50 -0.05 1.31 9.57
CA GLY A 50 -0.73 2.04 10.62
C GLY A 50 -1.86 1.21 11.22
N PRO A 51 -2.54 1.74 12.22
CA PRO A 51 -3.61 0.98 12.88
C PRO A 51 -4.84 0.78 11.99
N CYS A 52 -5.08 1.66 11.04
CA CYS A 52 -6.25 1.56 10.17
C CYS A 52 -5.90 1.34 8.71
N GLU A 53 -4.72 1.75 8.29
CA GLU A 53 -4.37 1.70 6.87
C GLU A 53 -2.86 1.58 6.74
N THR A 54 -2.42 1.11 5.59
CA THR A 54 -0.99 1.01 5.27
C THR A 54 -0.67 2.03 4.21
N SER A 55 0.37 2.83 4.45
CA SER A 55 0.83 3.83 3.50
C SER A 55 2.00 3.28 2.70
N ILE A 56 2.02 3.54 1.40
CA ILE A 56 3.08 3.08 0.50
C ILE A 56 3.42 4.23 -0.41
N GLU A 57 4.71 4.43 -0.68
CA GLU A 57 5.12 5.50 -1.57
C GLU A 57 5.99 4.97 -2.68
N GLY A 58 5.94 5.62 -3.84
CA GLY A 58 6.73 5.19 -4.98
C GLY A 58 6.18 5.73 -6.28
N ASP A 59 6.34 4.94 -7.34
CA ASP A 59 5.86 5.30 -8.66
C ASP A 59 4.36 5.05 -8.76
N TYR A 60 3.66 6.02 -9.34
CA TYR A 60 2.20 5.98 -9.41
C TYR A 60 1.67 4.72 -10.09
N ASP A 61 2.23 4.37 -11.25
CA ASP A 61 1.72 3.21 -11.97
C ASP A 61 1.92 1.93 -11.17
N GLN A 62 3.07 1.80 -10.54
CA GLN A 62 3.34 0.64 -9.72
C GLN A 62 2.40 0.60 -8.51
N LEU A 63 2.14 1.75 -7.90
CA LEU A 63 1.23 1.80 -6.76
C LEU A 63 -0.19 1.41 -7.14
N MET A 64 -0.64 1.81 -8.34
CA MET A 64 -1.98 1.41 -8.78
C MET A 64 -2.06 -0.11 -8.99
N ASP A 65 -0.98 -0.71 -9.50
CA ASP A 65 -0.94 -2.16 -9.62
C ASP A 65 -0.98 -2.83 -8.24
N ILE A 66 -0.29 -2.25 -7.27
CA ILE A 66 -0.28 -2.79 -5.91
C ILE A 66 -1.67 -2.71 -5.30
N VAL A 67 -2.36 -1.59 -5.48
CA VAL A 67 -3.73 -1.45 -4.98
C VAL A 67 -4.62 -2.55 -5.56
N LYS A 68 -4.49 -2.80 -6.85
CA LYS A 68 -5.27 -3.85 -7.50
C LYS A 68 -4.94 -5.22 -6.92
N GLU A 69 -3.65 -5.53 -6.77
CA GLU A 69 -3.24 -6.84 -6.29
C GLU A 69 -3.64 -7.09 -4.84
N CYS A 70 -3.62 -6.06 -4.02
CA CYS A 70 -4.04 -6.21 -2.63
C CYS A 70 -5.46 -6.74 -2.52
N GLN A 71 -6.35 -6.28 -3.39
CA GLN A 71 -7.73 -6.74 -3.38
C GLN A 71 -7.82 -8.18 -3.84
N LYS A 72 -7.07 -8.53 -4.89
CA LYS A 72 -7.08 -9.91 -5.40
C LYS A 72 -6.52 -10.88 -4.38
N ILE A 73 -5.46 -10.49 -3.69
CA ILE A 73 -4.87 -11.34 -2.66
C ILE A 73 -5.87 -11.62 -1.55
N ALA A 74 -6.63 -10.60 -1.14
CA ALA A 74 -7.62 -10.80 -0.09
C ALA A 74 -8.68 -11.84 -0.50
N VAL A 75 -9.12 -11.78 -1.75
CA VAL A 75 -10.11 -12.73 -2.24
C VAL A 75 -9.49 -14.12 -2.38
N GLU A 76 -8.27 -14.21 -2.89
CA GLU A 76 -7.58 -15.49 -3.03
C GLU A 76 -7.30 -16.12 -1.67
N ALA A 77 -7.13 -15.31 -0.65
CA ALA A 77 -6.89 -15.82 0.71
C ALA A 77 -8.16 -16.28 1.40
N GLY A 78 -9.32 -16.10 0.75
CA GLY A 78 -10.56 -16.67 1.27
C GLY A 78 -11.70 -15.69 1.49
N ALA A 79 -11.52 -14.41 1.24
CA ALA A 79 -12.62 -13.47 1.41
C ALA A 79 -13.61 -13.62 0.27
N LYS A 80 -14.90 -13.59 0.58
CA LYS A 80 -15.92 -13.66 -0.45
C LYS A 80 -15.92 -12.41 -1.29
N SER A 81 -15.64 -11.28 -0.66
CA SER A 81 -15.51 -10.02 -1.34
C SER A 81 -14.62 -9.14 -0.48
N VAL A 82 -14.21 -8.03 -1.03
CA VAL A 82 -13.34 -7.12 -0.29
C VAL A 82 -13.75 -5.70 -0.62
N SER A 83 -13.77 -4.85 0.40
CA SER A 83 -13.86 -3.41 0.20
C SER A 83 -12.52 -2.82 0.51
N ALA A 84 -12.17 -1.76 -0.19
CA ALA A 84 -10.91 -1.09 0.07
C ALA A 84 -11.15 0.41 0.04
N TYR A 85 -10.60 1.10 1.03
CA TYR A 85 -10.60 2.55 1.06
C TYR A 85 -9.18 2.97 0.71
N VAL A 86 -9.04 3.80 -0.31
CA VAL A 86 -7.73 4.14 -0.83
C VAL A 86 -7.62 5.65 -0.96
N LYS A 87 -6.61 6.21 -0.32
CA LYS A 87 -6.29 7.62 -0.48
C LYS A 87 -5.06 7.70 -1.37
N ILE A 88 -5.12 8.53 -2.40
CA ILE A 88 -4.06 8.62 -3.38
C ILE A 88 -3.56 10.06 -3.41
N ASN A 89 -2.24 10.20 -3.36
CA ASN A 89 -1.61 11.50 -3.59
C ASN A 89 -0.68 11.31 -4.77
N TYR A 90 -0.92 12.08 -5.83
CA TYR A 90 -0.16 11.95 -7.07
C TYR A 90 0.38 13.31 -7.47
N ARG A 91 1.69 13.39 -7.65
CA ARG A 91 2.34 14.60 -8.09
C ARG A 91 3.20 14.25 -9.28
N PRO A 92 2.71 14.49 -10.51
CA PRO A 92 3.44 14.07 -11.70
C PRO A 92 4.78 14.76 -11.87
N GLU A 93 4.94 15.94 -11.28
CA GLU A 93 6.22 16.66 -11.34
C GLU A 93 6.66 16.98 -9.94
N GLY A 94 7.91 16.67 -9.62
CA GLY A 94 8.45 16.85 -8.29
C GLY A 94 8.20 15.61 -7.45
N ASP A 95 8.47 15.71 -6.18
CA ASP A 95 8.32 14.61 -5.27
C ASP A 95 7.17 14.85 -4.32
N ILE A 96 6.52 13.79 -3.89
CA ILE A 96 5.52 13.88 -2.84
C ILE A 96 6.20 14.06 -1.50
N LEU A 97 5.41 14.42 -0.50
CA LEU A 97 5.90 14.45 0.87
C LEU A 97 6.01 13.01 1.36
N THR A 98 7.21 12.60 1.73
CA THR A 98 7.47 11.20 2.06
C THR A 98 6.85 10.81 3.40
N ILE A 99 6.70 9.50 3.59
CA ILE A 99 6.21 8.96 4.85
C ILE A 99 7.09 9.42 5.99
N GLU A 100 8.40 9.36 5.80
CA GLU A 100 9.32 9.76 6.85
C GLU A 100 9.07 11.20 7.28
N LYS A 101 8.91 12.10 6.32
CA LYS A 101 8.67 13.49 6.67
C LYS A 101 7.33 13.70 7.34
N LYS A 102 6.35 12.90 7.00
CA LYS A 102 5.02 13.04 7.58
C LYS A 102 4.96 12.58 9.03
N VAL A 103 5.68 11.51 9.37
CA VAL A 103 5.52 10.89 10.69
C VAL A 103 6.61 11.21 11.68
N THR A 104 7.79 11.58 11.22
CA THR A 104 8.93 11.76 12.12
C THR A 104 8.62 12.71 13.27
N LYS A 105 8.00 13.84 12.98
CA LYS A 105 7.72 14.81 14.02
C LYS A 105 6.72 14.31 15.05
N HIS A 106 6.02 13.24 14.74
CA HIS A 106 5.04 12.68 15.66
C HIS A 106 5.58 11.47 16.42
N HIS A 107 6.78 11.04 16.09
CA HIS A 107 7.36 9.84 16.70
C HIS A 107 8.72 10.08 17.33
N ILE A 108 9.06 11.34 17.53
CA ILE A 108 10.33 11.69 18.18
C ILE A 108 10.20 11.59 19.68
#